data_8662ddbdc1a18a25a4027445629e3f15
#
_entry.id   8662ddbdc1a18a25a4027445629e3f15
#
_cell.length_a   1.000
_cell.length_b   1.000
_cell.length_c   1.000
_cell.angle_alpha   90.00
_cell.angle_beta   90.00
_cell.angle_gamma   90.00
#
_symmetry.space_group_name_H-M   'P 1'
#
loop_
_entity.id
_entity.type
_entity.pdbx_description
1 polymer ?
#
loop_
_entity_poly.entity_id
_entity_poly.type
_entity_poly.pdbx_seq_one_letter_code
_entity_poly.pdbx_strand_id
1 'polypeptide(L)'
;MAAVLLLSPRHPPLVPFTVSDRRRRILPANSSFSCPCSAGTLDPEPTPGNPNPNPRERRRAVRIAWEKLVRWSRSWRSKASTDVLERTNKVAVLGGGSFGTAMAAHVAGKKAAMEVSMLVRDADVCRSINENHFNCKYFSEHKLPENIVATTSAKDALLGADFCLHAVPVQFSSSFLEGISELVDPNLPFISLSKGLELNTLRMMSQIIPQALQNPRQPFAVLSGPSFAVELMHKLPTAMVVASKDKKLASSAQQLLASSHLRISSSSDVTGVEIAGALKNVLAIAAGIVEGMSLGNNCMAALVAQGCSEIRWLATKMGARPTTLTGLSGSGDIMLTCFVNLSRNRTVGLRLGSGESLEDILSSMNQVAEGVSTAGAVIALAQKYHVKMPVLTAVARIIDNELTPKKAVMELMSLPQVEEV
;
A
#
# COMPACT_ATOMS: atom_id res chain seq x y z
N MET A 1 31.91 38.62 -19.52
CA MET A 1 33.30 38.28 -19.10
C MET A 1 33.24 37.44 -17.84
N ALA A 2 34.02 36.39 -17.82
CA ALA A 2 34.30 35.41 -16.76
C ALA A 2 33.38 34.18 -16.70
N ALA A 3 33.92 33.13 -17.29
CA ALA A 3 33.56 31.75 -17.16
C ALA A 3 33.92 31.23 -15.75
N VAL A 4 33.07 30.37 -15.15
CA VAL A 4 33.45 29.57 -14.00
C VAL A 4 33.19 28.09 -14.33
N LEU A 5 34.26 27.33 -14.18
CA LEU A 5 34.48 25.93 -14.48
C LEU A 5 33.58 24.99 -13.70
N LEU A 6 33.04 24.02 -14.41
CA LEU A 6 32.50 22.75 -13.91
C LEU A 6 33.62 21.88 -13.32
N LEU A 7 33.51 21.48 -12.07
CA LEU A 7 34.26 20.39 -11.47
C LEU A 7 33.27 19.29 -11.01
N SER A 8 33.30 18.20 -11.77
CA SER A 8 32.65 16.93 -11.45
C SER A 8 33.51 16.15 -10.45
N PRO A 9 32.94 15.54 -9.38
CA PRO A 9 33.72 14.65 -8.51
C PRO A 9 33.83 13.26 -9.14
N ARG A 10 35.05 12.81 -9.31
CA ARG A 10 35.44 11.48 -9.76
C ARG A 10 35.20 10.46 -8.62
N HIS A 11 34.53 9.38 -8.93
CA HIS A 11 34.44 8.19 -8.07
C HIS A 11 35.76 7.43 -8.01
N PRO A 12 36.19 6.90 -6.85
CA PRO A 12 37.35 6.01 -6.78
C PRO A 12 36.97 4.58 -7.26
N PRO A 13 37.93 3.80 -7.76
CA PRO A 13 37.69 2.48 -8.33
C PRO A 13 37.41 1.43 -7.23
N LEU A 14 36.52 0.51 -7.53
CA LEU A 14 36.17 -0.65 -6.71
C LEU A 14 37.35 -1.64 -6.63
N VAL A 15 37.75 -1.99 -5.44
CA VAL A 15 38.77 -3.02 -5.13
C VAL A 15 38.04 -4.38 -5.07
N PRO A 16 38.55 -5.46 -5.70
CA PRO A 16 37.92 -6.77 -5.63
C PRO A 16 38.22 -7.46 -4.29
N PHE A 17 37.14 -7.89 -3.59
CA PHE A 17 37.24 -8.73 -2.42
C PHE A 17 37.60 -10.17 -2.80
N THR A 18 38.71 -10.69 -2.30
CA THR A 18 39.07 -12.11 -2.33
C THR A 18 38.41 -12.83 -1.16
N VAL A 19 37.60 -13.83 -1.48
CA VAL A 19 36.96 -14.71 -0.49
C VAL A 19 37.99 -15.77 -0.03
N SER A 20 38.38 -15.75 1.24
CA SER A 20 39.14 -16.80 1.85
C SER A 20 38.24 -17.92 2.39
N ASP A 21 38.53 -19.12 1.97
CA ASP A 21 37.87 -20.39 2.28
C ASP A 21 38.09 -20.77 3.75
N ARG A 22 37.06 -20.80 4.60
CA ARG A 22 37.08 -21.46 5.91
C ARG A 22 35.96 -22.49 6.00
N ARG A 23 36.37 -23.76 5.86
CA ARG A 23 35.53 -24.94 6.12
C ARG A 23 35.00 -24.94 7.56
N ARG A 24 33.69 -24.93 7.76
CA ARG A 24 33.05 -25.31 9.03
C ARG A 24 32.25 -26.59 8.84
N ARG A 25 32.50 -27.54 9.74
CA ARG A 25 31.82 -28.84 9.86
C ARG A 25 30.36 -28.62 10.22
N ILE A 26 29.44 -29.28 9.52
CA ILE A 26 28.00 -29.31 9.80
C ILE A 26 27.73 -30.65 10.53
N LEU A 27 27.10 -30.57 11.69
CA LEU A 27 26.48 -31.69 12.39
C LEU A 27 25.06 -31.91 11.89
N PRO A 28 24.54 -33.16 11.86
CA PRO A 28 23.21 -33.42 11.33
C PRO A 28 22.13 -33.18 12.38
N ALA A 29 21.07 -32.45 12.01
CA ALA A 29 19.83 -32.35 12.77
C ALA A 29 18.73 -33.14 12.06
N ASN A 30 18.29 -34.22 12.68
CA ASN A 30 17.05 -34.94 12.37
C ASN A 30 15.88 -34.17 13.00
N SER A 31 14.89 -33.77 12.20
CA SER A 31 13.51 -33.64 12.65
C SER A 31 12.56 -33.66 11.45
N SER A 32 11.78 -34.74 11.39
CA SER A 32 10.71 -35.00 10.47
C SER A 32 9.46 -34.16 10.84
N PHE A 33 9.01 -33.30 9.95
CA PHE A 33 7.66 -32.74 9.99
C PHE A 33 6.85 -33.32 8.84
N SER A 34 5.84 -34.10 9.16
CA SER A 34 4.85 -34.66 8.22
C SER A 34 3.67 -33.71 8.09
N CYS A 35 3.35 -33.34 6.85
CA CYS A 35 2.12 -32.62 6.49
C CYS A 35 1.16 -33.58 5.78
N PRO A 36 -0.12 -33.71 6.15
CA PRO A 36 -1.03 -34.60 5.50
C PRO A 36 -1.68 -33.93 4.28
N CYS A 37 -1.34 -34.37 3.08
CA CYS A 37 -2.09 -34.09 1.87
C CYS A 37 -2.57 -35.39 1.24
N SER A 38 -3.86 -35.44 0.95
CA SER A 38 -4.64 -36.53 0.38
C SER A 38 -4.13 -37.01 -0.99
N ALA A 39 -4.30 -38.31 -1.22
CA ALA A 39 -3.83 -39.09 -2.35
C ALA A 39 -4.35 -38.61 -3.71
N GLY A 40 -3.42 -38.34 -4.61
CA GLY A 40 -3.57 -38.29 -6.04
C GLY A 40 -2.39 -39.03 -6.65
N THR A 41 -2.64 -39.84 -7.65
CA THR A 41 -1.76 -40.75 -8.38
C THR A 41 -0.30 -40.32 -8.48
N LEU A 42 0.57 -41.13 -7.90
CA LEU A 42 2.02 -40.92 -7.83
C LEU A 42 2.64 -41.18 -9.23
N ASP A 43 3.23 -40.13 -9.81
CA ASP A 43 4.29 -40.26 -10.78
C ASP A 43 5.53 -40.89 -10.11
N PRO A 44 6.35 -41.70 -10.83
CA PRO A 44 7.47 -42.39 -10.22
C PRO A 44 8.46 -41.41 -9.56
N GLU A 45 8.87 -41.75 -8.34
CA GLU A 45 9.84 -40.95 -7.55
C GLU A 45 11.13 -40.74 -8.36
N PRO A 46 11.67 -39.51 -8.38
CA PRO A 46 12.98 -39.28 -8.96
C PRO A 46 14.04 -39.98 -8.11
N THR A 47 14.87 -40.81 -8.74
CA THR A 47 16.08 -41.39 -8.15
C THR A 47 16.90 -40.35 -7.39
N PRO A 48 17.48 -40.67 -6.21
CA PRO A 48 18.23 -39.71 -5.42
C PRO A 48 19.39 -39.17 -6.25
N GLY A 49 19.23 -37.92 -6.67
CA GLY A 49 20.21 -37.21 -7.48
C GLY A 49 21.49 -36.96 -6.71
N ASN A 50 22.60 -36.96 -7.40
CA ASN A 50 23.93 -36.62 -6.91
C ASN A 50 23.86 -35.36 -6.01
N PRO A 51 24.33 -35.40 -4.74
CA PRO A 51 24.24 -34.28 -3.80
C PRO A 51 24.99 -33.01 -4.25
N ASN A 52 25.73 -33.06 -5.34
CA ASN A 52 26.43 -31.92 -5.92
C ASN A 52 26.29 -31.93 -7.46
N PRO A 53 25.12 -31.55 -7.98
CA PRO A 53 24.91 -31.54 -9.42
C PRO A 53 25.84 -30.52 -10.09
N ASN A 54 26.40 -30.95 -11.24
CA ASN A 54 27.22 -30.12 -12.12
C ASN A 54 26.45 -28.76 -12.41
N PRO A 55 27.12 -27.61 -12.52
CA PRO A 55 26.48 -26.31 -12.75
C PRO A 55 25.51 -26.25 -13.93
N ARG A 56 25.73 -27.07 -14.96
CA ARG A 56 24.82 -27.18 -16.12
C ARG A 56 23.52 -27.92 -15.76
N GLU A 57 23.59 -28.99 -14.99
CA GLU A 57 22.43 -29.76 -14.52
C GLU A 57 21.60 -28.95 -13.55
N ARG A 58 22.25 -28.22 -12.63
CA ARG A 58 21.59 -27.31 -11.70
C ARG A 58 20.82 -26.20 -12.45
N ARG A 59 21.43 -25.57 -13.46
CA ARG A 59 20.75 -24.56 -14.29
C ARG A 59 19.57 -25.14 -15.05
N ARG A 60 19.71 -26.39 -15.58
CA ARG A 60 18.62 -27.07 -16.28
C ARG A 60 17.45 -27.39 -15.33
N ALA A 61 17.74 -27.93 -14.14
CA ALA A 61 16.72 -28.21 -13.13
C ALA A 61 15.96 -26.96 -12.68
N VAL A 62 16.67 -25.86 -12.40
CA VAL A 62 16.08 -24.56 -12.05
C VAL A 62 15.19 -24.04 -13.20
N ARG A 63 15.65 -24.13 -14.44
CA ARG A 63 14.86 -23.70 -15.61
C ARG A 63 13.58 -24.52 -15.75
N ILE A 64 13.65 -25.83 -15.63
CA ILE A 64 12.49 -26.74 -15.72
C ILE A 64 11.48 -26.43 -14.58
N ALA A 65 11.97 -26.26 -13.36
CA ALA A 65 11.12 -25.89 -12.22
C ALA A 65 10.43 -24.53 -12.44
N TRP A 66 11.16 -23.55 -12.96
CA TRP A 66 10.62 -22.24 -13.31
C TRP A 66 9.58 -22.31 -14.42
N GLU A 67 9.85 -23.04 -15.49
CA GLU A 67 8.90 -23.23 -16.60
C GLU A 67 7.62 -23.95 -16.14
N LYS A 68 7.72 -24.96 -15.27
CA LYS A 68 6.57 -25.62 -14.66
C LYS A 68 5.74 -24.63 -13.81
N LEU A 69 6.41 -23.84 -12.97
CA LEU A 69 5.77 -22.81 -12.15
C LEU A 69 5.02 -21.76 -13.02
N VAL A 70 5.67 -21.27 -14.07
CA VAL A 70 5.09 -20.30 -15.00
C VAL A 70 3.91 -20.89 -15.76
N ARG A 71 4.02 -22.15 -16.23
CA ARG A 71 2.94 -22.86 -16.94
C ARG A 71 1.73 -23.07 -16.01
N TRP A 72 1.97 -23.54 -14.79
CA TRP A 72 0.93 -23.70 -13.77
C TRP A 72 0.24 -22.35 -13.46
N SER A 73 0.99 -21.28 -13.26
CA SER A 73 0.43 -19.96 -13.00
C SER A 73 -0.40 -19.40 -14.16
N ARG A 74 -0.01 -19.69 -15.42
CA ARG A 74 -0.76 -19.27 -16.61
C ARG A 74 -2.09 -20.02 -16.74
N SER A 75 -2.10 -21.33 -16.47
CA SER A 75 -3.32 -22.14 -16.56
C SER A 75 -4.39 -21.71 -15.54
N TRP A 76 -3.97 -21.26 -14.38
CA TRP A 76 -4.89 -20.69 -13.37
C TRP A 76 -5.44 -19.31 -13.76
N ARG A 77 -4.66 -18.48 -14.44
CA ARG A 77 -5.10 -17.14 -14.86
C ARG A 77 -6.11 -17.18 -16.00
N SER A 78 -5.99 -18.11 -16.94
CA SER A 78 -6.79 -18.05 -18.16
C SER A 78 -8.27 -18.38 -17.97
N LYS A 79 -8.64 -19.22 -17.01
CA LYS A 79 -10.04 -19.63 -16.80
C LYS A 79 -10.88 -18.69 -15.91
N ALA A 80 -10.27 -18.00 -14.94
CA ALA A 80 -10.99 -17.17 -13.98
C ALA A 80 -11.00 -15.68 -14.33
N SER A 81 -10.02 -15.20 -15.11
CA SER A 81 -9.81 -13.77 -15.39
C SER A 81 -10.76 -13.21 -16.45
N THR A 82 -11.27 -14.04 -17.36
CA THR A 82 -12.09 -13.59 -18.50
C THR A 82 -13.49 -13.18 -18.07
N ASP A 83 -14.09 -13.89 -17.11
CA ASP A 83 -15.50 -13.76 -16.77
C ASP A 83 -15.86 -12.40 -16.12
N VAL A 84 -15.07 -11.89 -15.15
CA VAL A 84 -15.38 -10.62 -14.46
C VAL A 84 -15.21 -9.44 -15.38
N LEU A 85 -14.12 -9.38 -16.17
CA LEU A 85 -13.89 -8.28 -17.10
C LEU A 85 -14.90 -8.24 -18.24
N GLU A 86 -15.34 -9.41 -18.75
CA GLU A 86 -16.36 -9.48 -19.78
C GLU A 86 -17.69 -8.93 -19.31
N ARG A 87 -18.09 -9.22 -18.07
CA ARG A 87 -19.35 -8.77 -17.47
C ARG A 87 -19.32 -7.33 -16.96
N THR A 88 -18.12 -6.79 -16.68
CA THR A 88 -18.01 -5.40 -16.19
C THR A 88 -18.13 -4.42 -17.34
N ASN A 89 -19.12 -3.57 -17.29
CA ASN A 89 -19.40 -2.54 -18.30
C ASN A 89 -19.06 -1.14 -17.78
N LYS A 90 -19.21 -0.90 -16.47
CA LYS A 90 -18.95 0.40 -15.86
C LYS A 90 -18.28 0.28 -14.49
N VAL A 91 -17.25 1.11 -14.27
CA VAL A 91 -16.59 1.27 -12.97
C VAL A 91 -16.67 2.73 -12.55
N ALA A 92 -17.28 3.00 -11.40
CA ALA A 92 -17.26 4.31 -10.78
C ALA A 92 -15.99 4.53 -9.98
N VAL A 93 -15.37 5.71 -10.07
CA VAL A 93 -14.22 6.12 -9.27
C VAL A 93 -14.60 7.39 -8.52
N LEU A 94 -14.76 7.29 -7.21
CA LEU A 94 -15.10 8.43 -6.36
C LEU A 94 -13.81 9.10 -5.86
N GLY A 95 -13.48 10.23 -6.48
CA GLY A 95 -12.30 11.03 -6.14
C GLY A 95 -11.25 11.08 -7.25
N GLY A 96 -11.04 12.28 -7.80
CA GLY A 96 -10.09 12.59 -8.88
C GLY A 96 -8.69 13.00 -8.39
N GLY A 97 -8.26 12.52 -7.20
CA GLY A 97 -6.90 12.70 -6.71
C GLY A 97 -5.87 11.84 -7.47
N SER A 98 -4.58 11.97 -7.13
CA SER A 98 -3.52 11.26 -7.83
C SER A 98 -3.72 9.74 -7.86
N PHE A 99 -4.06 9.11 -6.73
CA PHE A 99 -4.26 7.66 -6.68
C PHE A 99 -5.55 7.20 -7.37
N GLY A 100 -6.66 7.96 -7.19
CA GLY A 100 -7.92 7.69 -7.89
C GLY A 100 -7.75 7.76 -9.41
N THR A 101 -7.05 8.79 -9.91
CA THR A 101 -6.74 8.94 -11.34
C THR A 101 -5.87 7.79 -11.88
N ALA A 102 -4.83 7.40 -11.14
CA ALA A 102 -3.97 6.30 -11.56
C ALA A 102 -4.74 4.97 -11.62
N MET A 103 -5.61 4.70 -10.65
CA MET A 103 -6.43 3.49 -10.65
C MET A 103 -7.52 3.52 -11.72
N ALA A 104 -8.12 4.69 -12.00
CA ALA A 104 -9.05 4.87 -13.12
C ALA A 104 -8.36 4.56 -14.46
N ALA A 105 -7.18 5.14 -14.69
CA ALA A 105 -6.40 4.89 -15.89
C ALA A 105 -5.99 3.41 -16.02
N HIS A 106 -5.61 2.79 -14.91
CA HIS A 106 -5.26 1.38 -14.87
C HIS A 106 -6.44 0.48 -15.26
N VAL A 107 -7.61 0.69 -14.67
CA VAL A 107 -8.82 -0.11 -14.94
C VAL A 107 -9.33 0.14 -16.35
N ALA A 108 -9.41 1.40 -16.80
CA ALA A 108 -9.84 1.77 -18.13
C ALA A 108 -8.98 1.15 -19.24
N GLY A 109 -7.66 1.07 -19.02
CA GLY A 109 -6.73 0.46 -19.96
C GLY A 109 -6.87 -1.07 -20.13
N LYS A 110 -7.73 -1.75 -19.34
CA LYS A 110 -7.94 -3.20 -19.44
C LYS A 110 -8.97 -3.62 -20.48
N LYS A 111 -10.00 -2.81 -20.71
CA LYS A 111 -11.09 -3.11 -21.65
C LYS A 111 -11.62 -1.79 -22.21
N ALA A 112 -11.37 -1.52 -23.47
CA ALA A 112 -11.78 -0.26 -24.12
C ALA A 112 -13.31 -0.03 -24.12
N ALA A 113 -14.10 -1.10 -24.14
CA ALA A 113 -15.57 -1.02 -24.08
C ALA A 113 -16.13 -0.78 -22.68
N MET A 114 -15.28 -0.78 -21.63
CA MET A 114 -15.70 -0.54 -20.25
C MET A 114 -15.62 0.96 -19.95
N GLU A 115 -16.73 1.57 -19.57
CA GLU A 115 -16.74 2.95 -19.09
C GLU A 115 -16.08 3.04 -17.69
N VAL A 116 -15.21 4.02 -17.51
CA VAL A 116 -14.72 4.40 -16.18
C VAL A 116 -15.19 5.81 -15.87
N SER A 117 -16.19 5.92 -15.00
CA SER A 117 -16.82 7.18 -14.63
C SER A 117 -16.17 7.76 -13.38
N MET A 118 -15.47 8.90 -13.52
CA MET A 118 -14.75 9.54 -12.42
C MET A 118 -15.55 10.69 -11.83
N LEU A 119 -15.93 10.58 -10.57
CA LEU A 119 -16.49 11.71 -9.83
C LEU A 119 -15.34 12.63 -9.36
N VAL A 120 -15.35 13.85 -9.85
CA VAL A 120 -14.37 14.89 -9.48
C VAL A 120 -15.10 16.10 -8.93
N ARG A 121 -14.50 16.77 -7.96
CA ARG A 121 -15.09 17.97 -7.32
C ARG A 121 -14.89 19.23 -8.16
N ASP A 122 -13.76 19.31 -8.86
CA ASP A 122 -13.30 20.47 -9.59
C ASP A 122 -13.78 20.40 -11.05
N ALA A 123 -14.54 21.42 -11.47
CA ALA A 123 -15.11 21.51 -12.82
C ALA A 123 -14.03 21.65 -13.92
N ASP A 124 -12.89 22.28 -13.61
CA ASP A 124 -11.81 22.43 -14.56
C ASP A 124 -11.07 21.10 -14.77
N VAL A 125 -10.88 20.33 -13.69
CA VAL A 125 -10.37 18.96 -13.80
C VAL A 125 -11.32 18.08 -14.60
N CYS A 126 -12.64 18.22 -14.38
CA CYS A 126 -13.67 17.50 -15.14
C CYS A 126 -13.57 17.81 -16.64
N ARG A 127 -13.54 19.08 -16.99
CA ARG A 127 -13.39 19.54 -18.38
C ARG A 127 -12.08 19.04 -18.99
N SER A 128 -10.96 19.19 -18.30
CA SER A 128 -9.65 18.75 -18.76
C SER A 128 -9.59 17.25 -19.07
N ILE A 129 -10.23 16.40 -18.23
CA ILE A 129 -10.29 14.96 -18.46
C ILE A 129 -11.15 14.66 -19.71
N ASN A 130 -12.33 15.27 -19.84
CA ASN A 130 -13.27 14.95 -20.91
C ASN A 130 -12.82 15.48 -22.29
N GLU A 131 -12.22 16.67 -22.34
CA GLU A 131 -11.84 17.31 -23.60
C GLU A 131 -10.42 16.95 -24.03
N ASN A 132 -9.49 16.86 -23.07
CA ASN A 132 -8.07 16.73 -23.38
C ASN A 132 -7.47 15.38 -22.92
N HIS A 133 -8.21 14.57 -22.17
CA HIS A 133 -7.77 13.32 -21.57
C HIS A 133 -6.56 13.46 -20.64
N PHE A 134 -6.51 14.55 -19.85
CA PHE A 134 -5.50 14.78 -18.83
C PHE A 134 -6.14 15.22 -17.51
N ASN A 135 -5.60 14.74 -16.38
CA ASN A 135 -5.90 15.36 -15.12
C ASN A 135 -4.92 16.53 -14.91
N CYS A 136 -5.34 17.75 -15.24
CA CYS A 136 -4.51 18.94 -15.23
C CYS A 136 -3.86 19.25 -13.87
N LYS A 137 -4.45 18.75 -12.76
CA LYS A 137 -3.97 19.01 -11.40
C LYS A 137 -2.94 18.00 -10.90
N TYR A 138 -3.04 16.73 -11.33
CA TYR A 138 -2.24 15.65 -10.76
C TYR A 138 -1.35 14.94 -11.79
N PHE A 139 -1.76 14.91 -13.07
CA PHE A 139 -1.07 14.21 -14.15
C PHE A 139 -1.23 14.96 -15.47
N SER A 140 -0.74 16.19 -15.53
CA SER A 140 -0.82 17.06 -16.71
C SER A 140 -0.08 16.51 -17.93
N GLU A 141 0.89 15.63 -17.73
CA GLU A 141 1.73 15.06 -18.80
C GLU A 141 1.35 13.62 -19.18
N HIS A 142 0.35 13.03 -18.50
CA HIS A 142 -0.04 11.64 -18.73
C HIS A 142 -1.42 11.57 -19.36
N LYS A 143 -1.48 11.22 -20.65
CA LYS A 143 -2.75 11.02 -21.35
C LYS A 143 -3.52 9.84 -20.73
N LEU A 144 -4.77 10.10 -20.37
CA LEU A 144 -5.70 9.11 -19.83
C LEU A 144 -6.38 8.35 -20.99
N PRO A 145 -6.81 7.08 -20.77
CA PRO A 145 -7.64 6.35 -21.72
C PRO A 145 -8.92 7.08 -22.08
N GLU A 146 -9.37 6.97 -23.33
CA GLU A 146 -10.53 7.68 -23.89
C GLU A 146 -11.89 7.22 -23.29
N ASN A 147 -11.93 6.02 -22.72
CA ASN A 147 -13.10 5.47 -22.02
C ASN A 147 -13.22 5.92 -20.55
N ILE A 148 -12.46 6.93 -20.15
CA ILE A 148 -12.64 7.63 -18.86
C ILE A 148 -13.54 8.85 -19.13
N VAL A 149 -14.64 8.91 -18.39
CA VAL A 149 -15.58 10.03 -18.39
C VAL A 149 -15.59 10.66 -17.00
N ALA A 150 -15.21 11.93 -16.90
CA ALA A 150 -15.29 12.67 -15.64
C ALA A 150 -16.66 13.36 -15.49
N THR A 151 -17.15 13.43 -14.26
CA THR A 151 -18.38 14.14 -13.92
C THR A 151 -18.29 14.78 -12.53
N THR A 152 -19.04 15.85 -12.32
CA THR A 152 -19.25 16.45 -10.99
C THR A 152 -20.54 15.94 -10.33
N SER A 153 -21.34 15.12 -11.03
CA SER A 153 -22.59 14.53 -10.57
C SER A 153 -22.34 13.11 -10.02
N ALA A 154 -22.60 12.92 -8.73
CA ALA A 154 -22.49 11.59 -8.10
C ALA A 154 -23.50 10.59 -8.73
N LYS A 155 -24.69 11.07 -9.10
CA LYS A 155 -25.71 10.26 -9.78
C LYS A 155 -25.18 9.68 -11.09
N ASP A 156 -24.57 10.52 -11.93
CA ASP A 156 -24.07 10.08 -13.25
C ASP A 156 -22.87 9.14 -13.11
N ALA A 157 -22.01 9.38 -12.09
CA ALA A 157 -20.89 8.50 -11.82
C ALA A 157 -21.35 7.10 -11.40
N LEU A 158 -22.36 6.99 -10.54
CA LEU A 158 -22.79 5.74 -9.91
C LEU A 158 -23.83 4.96 -10.73
N LEU A 159 -24.61 5.63 -11.56
CA LEU A 159 -25.68 4.97 -12.33
C LEU A 159 -25.13 3.84 -13.21
N GLY A 160 -25.60 2.62 -12.95
CA GLY A 160 -25.21 1.43 -13.71
C GLY A 160 -23.77 0.95 -13.47
N ALA A 161 -23.11 1.39 -12.41
CA ALA A 161 -21.78 0.93 -12.08
C ALA A 161 -21.79 -0.50 -11.52
N ASP A 162 -20.89 -1.35 -12.01
CA ASP A 162 -20.68 -2.74 -11.54
C ASP A 162 -19.72 -2.79 -10.35
N PHE A 163 -18.81 -1.82 -10.23
CA PHE A 163 -17.86 -1.64 -9.12
C PHE A 163 -17.68 -0.16 -8.83
N CYS A 164 -17.40 0.14 -7.56
CA CYS A 164 -17.05 1.47 -7.09
C CYS A 164 -15.65 1.48 -6.44
N LEU A 165 -14.71 2.26 -7.00
CA LEU A 165 -13.40 2.54 -6.41
C LEU A 165 -13.52 3.82 -5.58
N HIS A 166 -13.43 3.71 -4.26
CA HIS A 166 -13.51 4.84 -3.34
C HIS A 166 -12.11 5.39 -3.04
N ALA A 167 -11.81 6.61 -3.51
CA ALA A 167 -10.52 7.29 -3.39
C ALA A 167 -10.62 8.68 -2.73
N VAL A 168 -11.68 8.91 -1.94
CA VAL A 168 -11.83 10.12 -1.13
C VAL A 168 -11.01 9.96 0.14
N PRO A 169 -10.26 10.98 0.63
CA PRO A 169 -9.53 10.89 1.89
C PRO A 169 -10.45 10.54 3.07
N VAL A 170 -9.95 9.71 4.00
CA VAL A 170 -10.76 9.13 5.09
C VAL A 170 -11.53 10.17 5.88
N GLN A 171 -10.91 11.32 6.20
CA GLN A 171 -11.53 12.38 7.02
C GLN A 171 -12.76 13.03 6.39
N PHE A 172 -12.93 12.89 5.07
CA PHE A 172 -14.07 13.42 4.34
C PHE A 172 -15.05 12.34 3.90
N SER A 173 -14.73 11.07 4.14
CA SER A 173 -15.48 9.95 3.57
C SER A 173 -16.87 9.78 4.18
N SER A 174 -17.03 9.96 5.50
CA SER A 174 -18.35 9.83 6.16
C SER A 174 -19.35 10.84 5.59
N SER A 175 -19.06 12.13 5.67
CA SER A 175 -19.96 13.19 5.20
C SER A 175 -20.21 13.11 3.68
N PHE A 176 -19.19 12.77 2.90
CA PHE A 176 -19.33 12.59 1.47
C PHE A 176 -20.28 11.42 1.13
N LEU A 177 -20.10 10.26 1.76
CA LEU A 177 -20.92 9.07 1.50
C LEU A 177 -22.36 9.23 2.01
N GLU A 178 -22.57 9.92 3.13
CA GLU A 178 -23.90 10.29 3.63
C GLU A 178 -24.67 11.13 2.60
N GLY A 179 -23.97 12.10 1.98
CA GLY A 179 -24.57 12.96 0.96
C GLY A 179 -24.95 12.28 -0.36
N ILE A 180 -24.48 11.06 -0.59
CA ILE A 180 -24.77 10.29 -1.81
C ILE A 180 -25.47 8.95 -1.52
N SER A 181 -25.81 8.67 -0.27
CA SER A 181 -26.33 7.37 0.18
C SER A 181 -27.54 6.88 -0.60
N GLU A 182 -28.48 7.77 -0.94
CA GLU A 182 -29.68 7.46 -1.72
C GLU A 182 -29.39 7.13 -3.18
N LEU A 183 -28.20 7.47 -3.69
CA LEU A 183 -27.79 7.23 -5.07
C LEU A 183 -27.03 5.90 -5.25
N VAL A 184 -26.67 5.26 -4.16
CA VAL A 184 -25.85 4.04 -4.16
C VAL A 184 -26.73 2.80 -4.20
N ASP A 185 -26.52 1.92 -5.20
CA ASP A 185 -27.15 0.60 -5.20
C ASP A 185 -26.66 -0.21 -4.00
N PRO A 186 -27.58 -0.80 -3.19
CA PRO A 186 -27.21 -1.60 -2.02
C PRO A 186 -26.32 -2.80 -2.32
N ASN A 187 -26.27 -3.25 -3.55
CA ASN A 187 -25.42 -4.38 -3.98
C ASN A 187 -24.14 -3.93 -4.68
N LEU A 188 -23.93 -2.63 -4.92
CA LEU A 188 -22.73 -2.12 -5.59
C LEU A 188 -21.47 -2.40 -4.74
N PRO A 189 -20.50 -3.18 -5.24
CA PRO A 189 -19.27 -3.46 -4.50
C PRO A 189 -18.38 -2.23 -4.40
N PHE A 190 -18.02 -1.85 -3.17
CA PHE A 190 -17.06 -0.80 -2.87
C PHE A 190 -15.66 -1.40 -2.66
N ILE A 191 -14.68 -0.89 -3.40
CA ILE A 191 -13.26 -1.17 -3.21
C ILE A 191 -12.61 0.10 -2.68
N SER A 192 -12.32 0.15 -1.38
CA SER A 192 -11.65 1.30 -0.77
C SER A 192 -10.18 1.35 -1.16
N LEU A 193 -9.76 2.49 -1.67
CA LEU A 193 -8.38 2.85 -1.97
C LEU A 193 -7.78 3.76 -0.89
N SER A 194 -8.63 4.26 0.02
CA SER A 194 -8.28 5.22 1.06
C SER A 194 -7.58 4.53 2.23
N LYS A 195 -6.55 5.17 2.75
CA LYS A 195 -5.70 4.64 3.83
C LYS A 195 -5.72 5.63 4.98
N GLY A 196 -6.15 5.19 6.16
CA GLY A 196 -6.20 6.03 7.34
C GLY A 196 -7.31 5.60 8.31
N LEU A 197 -7.48 6.40 9.36
CA LEU A 197 -8.51 6.28 10.38
C LEU A 197 -9.23 7.62 10.50
N GLU A 198 -10.54 7.58 10.67
CA GLU A 198 -11.33 8.78 11.00
C GLU A 198 -11.01 9.22 12.42
N LEU A 199 -10.61 10.48 12.62
CA LEU A 199 -10.10 10.97 13.90
C LEU A 199 -11.10 10.85 15.04
N ASN A 200 -12.32 11.30 14.81
CA ASN A 200 -13.33 11.39 15.88
C ASN A 200 -13.86 10.06 16.34
N THR A 201 -13.91 9.05 15.47
CA THR A 201 -14.53 7.74 15.72
C THR A 201 -13.54 6.60 15.81
N LEU A 202 -12.30 6.81 15.36
CA LEU A 202 -11.25 5.79 15.19
C LEU A 202 -11.69 4.66 14.24
N ARG A 203 -12.60 4.93 13.31
CA ARG A 203 -13.13 3.95 12.37
C ARG A 203 -12.29 3.85 11.11
N MET A 204 -12.25 2.65 10.58
CA MET A 204 -11.67 2.33 9.26
C MET A 204 -12.77 2.34 8.18
N MET A 205 -12.38 2.37 6.93
CA MET A 205 -13.31 2.42 5.79
C MET A 205 -14.30 1.27 5.77
N SER A 206 -13.90 0.07 6.23
CA SER A 206 -14.79 -1.10 6.40
C SER A 206 -15.94 -0.88 7.40
N GLN A 207 -15.84 0.13 8.25
CA GLN A 207 -16.88 0.54 9.20
C GLN A 207 -17.60 1.81 8.71
N ILE A 208 -16.85 2.75 8.11
CA ILE A 208 -17.37 4.02 7.62
C ILE A 208 -18.33 3.80 6.45
N ILE A 209 -17.94 3.05 5.43
CA ILE A 209 -18.76 2.88 4.21
C ILE A 209 -20.14 2.29 4.52
N PRO A 210 -20.26 1.13 5.23
CA PRO A 210 -21.57 0.57 5.54
C PRO A 210 -22.44 1.48 6.39
N GLN A 211 -21.82 2.22 7.31
CA GLN A 211 -22.56 3.12 8.20
C GLN A 211 -23.05 4.37 7.47
N ALA A 212 -22.19 5.06 6.73
CA ALA A 212 -22.53 6.28 6.00
C ALA A 212 -23.56 6.02 4.90
N LEU A 213 -23.51 4.85 4.27
CA LEU A 213 -24.50 4.40 3.29
C LEU A 213 -25.76 3.79 3.92
N GLN A 214 -25.85 3.73 5.25
CA GLN A 214 -26.96 3.09 5.99
C GLN A 214 -27.23 1.66 5.53
N ASN A 215 -26.23 0.96 5.02
CA ASN A 215 -26.32 -0.42 4.55
C ASN A 215 -25.24 -1.31 5.22
N PRO A 216 -25.57 -1.98 6.33
CA PRO A 216 -24.63 -2.87 7.03
C PRO A 216 -24.12 -4.04 6.18
N ARG A 217 -24.80 -4.35 5.07
CA ARG A 217 -24.44 -5.43 4.13
C ARG A 217 -23.79 -4.95 2.87
N GLN A 218 -23.40 -3.66 2.80
CA GLN A 218 -22.71 -3.11 1.61
C GLN A 218 -21.51 -3.98 1.25
N PRO A 219 -21.43 -4.52 0.04
CA PRO A 219 -20.28 -5.31 -0.39
C PRO A 219 -19.00 -4.46 -0.34
N PHE A 220 -18.00 -4.91 0.43
CA PHE A 220 -16.80 -4.12 0.72
C PHE A 220 -15.51 -4.91 0.52
N ALA A 221 -14.56 -4.28 -0.13
CA ALA A 221 -13.17 -4.71 -0.18
C ALA A 221 -12.24 -3.51 0.04
N VAL A 222 -11.03 -3.75 0.50
CA VAL A 222 -9.97 -2.75 0.62
C VAL A 222 -8.78 -3.15 -0.23
N LEU A 223 -8.16 -2.18 -0.91
CA LEU A 223 -6.93 -2.34 -1.68
C LEU A 223 -5.79 -1.61 -0.97
N SER A 224 -4.69 -2.31 -0.69
CA SER A 224 -3.50 -1.71 -0.08
C SER A 224 -2.23 -2.43 -0.55
N GLY A 225 -1.07 -1.81 -0.31
CA GLY A 225 0.23 -2.33 -0.68
C GLY A 225 1.14 -1.25 -1.24
N PRO A 226 2.40 -1.58 -1.56
CA PRO A 226 3.37 -0.64 -2.10
C PRO A 226 2.93 -0.14 -3.47
N SER A 227 2.50 1.13 -3.57
CA SER A 227 1.89 1.67 -4.78
C SER A 227 1.92 3.19 -4.82
N PHE A 228 2.94 3.77 -5.41
CA PHE A 228 2.90 5.18 -5.75
C PHE A 228 2.10 5.40 -7.04
N ALA A 229 1.24 6.42 -7.05
CA ALA A 229 0.38 6.70 -8.18
C ALA A 229 1.14 6.97 -9.48
N VAL A 230 2.27 7.67 -9.40
CA VAL A 230 3.13 7.98 -10.56
C VAL A 230 3.72 6.70 -11.17
N GLU A 231 4.13 5.73 -10.36
CA GLU A 231 4.68 4.47 -10.84
C GLU A 231 3.60 3.60 -11.52
N LEU A 232 2.36 3.62 -11.00
CA LEU A 232 1.21 2.98 -11.65
C LEU A 232 0.90 3.61 -13.01
N MET A 233 0.95 4.95 -13.12
CA MET A 233 0.77 5.65 -14.39
C MET A 233 1.85 5.27 -15.41
N HIS A 234 3.09 5.08 -14.98
CA HIS A 234 4.19 4.60 -15.82
C HIS A 234 4.15 3.08 -16.08
N LYS A 235 3.13 2.37 -15.58
CA LYS A 235 2.97 0.90 -15.71
C LYS A 235 4.18 0.12 -15.19
N LEU A 236 4.86 0.63 -14.16
CA LEU A 236 5.97 -0.08 -13.53
C LEU A 236 5.45 -1.31 -12.76
N PRO A 237 6.23 -2.40 -12.69
CA PRO A 237 5.82 -3.60 -11.98
C PRO A 237 5.47 -3.34 -10.52
N THR A 238 4.24 -3.58 -10.15
CA THR A 238 3.69 -3.29 -8.82
C THR A 238 2.94 -4.52 -8.28
N ALA A 239 2.91 -4.68 -6.96
CA ALA A 239 2.13 -5.72 -6.30
C ALA A 239 1.33 -5.15 -5.13
N MET A 240 0.02 -5.51 -5.05
CA MET A 240 -0.89 -5.06 -4.00
C MET A 240 -1.72 -6.23 -3.44
N VAL A 241 -2.47 -5.96 -2.38
CA VAL A 241 -3.40 -6.90 -1.75
C VAL A 241 -4.80 -6.30 -1.76
N VAL A 242 -5.77 -7.07 -2.24
CA VAL A 242 -7.19 -6.80 -2.03
C VAL A 242 -7.72 -7.70 -0.92
N ALA A 243 -8.37 -7.11 0.08
CA ALA A 243 -8.95 -7.87 1.18
C ALA A 243 -10.46 -7.66 1.27
N SER A 244 -11.20 -8.75 1.44
CA SER A 244 -12.64 -8.76 1.70
C SER A 244 -13.00 -9.95 2.58
N LYS A 245 -14.02 -9.81 3.44
CA LYS A 245 -14.63 -10.93 4.16
C LYS A 245 -15.36 -11.88 3.21
N ASP A 246 -15.88 -11.35 2.10
CA ASP A 246 -16.43 -12.14 1.00
C ASP A 246 -15.33 -12.57 0.02
N LYS A 247 -15.08 -13.89 -0.02
CA LYS A 247 -14.07 -14.49 -0.91
C LYS A 247 -14.39 -14.30 -2.40
N LYS A 248 -15.69 -14.26 -2.77
CA LYS A 248 -16.09 -14.05 -4.16
C LYS A 248 -15.78 -12.62 -4.57
N LEU A 249 -16.13 -11.65 -3.74
CA LEU A 249 -15.79 -10.25 -3.98
C LEU A 249 -14.27 -10.04 -4.03
N ALA A 250 -13.49 -10.62 -3.11
CA ALA A 250 -12.03 -10.54 -3.15
C ALA A 250 -11.46 -11.10 -4.47
N SER A 251 -12.00 -12.22 -4.96
CA SER A 251 -11.60 -12.80 -6.25
C SER A 251 -12.01 -11.93 -7.44
N SER A 252 -13.22 -11.37 -7.44
CA SER A 252 -13.70 -10.49 -8.50
C SER A 252 -12.89 -9.19 -8.56
N ALA A 253 -12.64 -8.56 -7.41
CA ALA A 253 -11.80 -7.38 -7.32
C ALA A 253 -10.34 -7.66 -7.75
N GLN A 254 -9.80 -8.84 -7.39
CA GLN A 254 -8.49 -9.28 -7.87
C GLN A 254 -8.43 -9.36 -9.40
N GLN A 255 -9.46 -9.92 -10.03
CA GLN A 255 -9.54 -10.06 -11.50
C GLN A 255 -9.72 -8.70 -12.18
N LEU A 256 -10.59 -7.84 -11.62
CA LEU A 256 -10.78 -6.48 -12.11
C LEU A 256 -9.47 -5.68 -12.10
N LEU A 257 -8.67 -5.80 -11.05
CA LEU A 257 -7.50 -4.94 -10.83
C LEU A 257 -6.19 -5.54 -11.36
N ALA A 258 -6.04 -6.87 -11.45
CA ALA A 258 -4.78 -7.50 -11.87
C ALA A 258 -4.47 -7.25 -13.36
N SER A 259 -3.20 -7.00 -13.69
CA SER A 259 -2.72 -6.83 -15.06
C SER A 259 -1.31 -7.41 -15.23
N SER A 260 -0.68 -7.21 -16.40
CA SER A 260 0.71 -7.62 -16.66
C SER A 260 1.73 -6.86 -15.79
N HIS A 261 1.39 -5.67 -15.36
CA HIS A 261 2.26 -4.80 -14.54
C HIS A 261 1.72 -4.55 -13.11
N LEU A 262 0.49 -4.97 -12.81
CA LEU A 262 -0.06 -4.91 -11.44
C LEU A 262 -0.49 -6.28 -10.97
N ARG A 263 0.28 -6.87 -10.05
CA ARG A 263 -0.07 -8.13 -9.41
C ARG A 263 -0.94 -7.88 -8.19
N ILE A 264 -2.10 -8.55 -8.11
CA ILE A 264 -3.00 -8.45 -6.96
C ILE A 264 -3.06 -9.81 -6.25
N SER A 265 -2.74 -9.81 -4.95
CA SER A 265 -3.00 -10.93 -4.04
C SER A 265 -4.32 -10.70 -3.31
N SER A 266 -5.01 -11.77 -2.93
CA SER A 266 -6.25 -11.67 -2.15
C SER A 266 -6.04 -12.05 -0.68
N SER A 267 -6.81 -11.44 0.23
CA SER A 267 -6.81 -11.74 1.65
C SER A 267 -8.24 -11.71 2.20
N SER A 268 -8.47 -12.38 3.34
CA SER A 268 -9.70 -12.24 4.13
C SER A 268 -9.51 -11.33 5.35
N ASP A 269 -8.29 -10.87 5.61
CA ASP A 269 -7.95 -10.02 6.75
C ASP A 269 -8.06 -8.53 6.38
N VAL A 270 -9.30 -8.04 6.38
CA VAL A 270 -9.62 -6.63 6.10
C VAL A 270 -8.96 -5.72 7.14
N THR A 271 -9.11 -6.07 8.43
CA THR A 271 -8.57 -5.27 9.53
C THR A 271 -7.06 -5.09 9.43
N GLY A 272 -6.32 -6.19 9.17
CA GLY A 272 -4.86 -6.13 9.03
C GLY A 272 -4.40 -5.29 7.86
N VAL A 273 -5.10 -5.36 6.72
CA VAL A 273 -4.78 -4.57 5.53
C VAL A 273 -5.06 -3.08 5.75
N GLU A 274 -6.16 -2.72 6.41
CA GLU A 274 -6.54 -1.34 6.69
C GLU A 274 -5.62 -0.68 7.71
N ILE A 275 -5.37 -1.33 8.85
CA ILE A 275 -4.56 -0.75 9.92
C ILE A 275 -3.09 -0.59 9.51
N ALA A 276 -2.55 -1.56 8.77
CA ALA A 276 -1.20 -1.44 8.22
C ALA A 276 -1.09 -0.23 7.28
N GLY A 277 -2.06 -0.07 6.37
CA GLY A 277 -2.12 1.06 5.45
C GLY A 277 -2.29 2.42 6.15
N ALA A 278 -2.99 2.48 7.30
CA ALA A 278 -3.18 3.70 8.07
C ALA A 278 -1.90 4.10 8.85
N LEU A 279 -1.37 3.19 9.65
CA LEU A 279 -0.29 3.51 10.59
C LEU A 279 1.08 3.63 9.94
N LYS A 280 1.31 2.99 8.78
CA LYS A 280 2.55 3.19 8.00
C LYS A 280 2.83 4.67 7.70
N ASN A 281 1.78 5.46 7.51
CA ASN A 281 1.89 6.88 7.21
C ASN A 281 2.45 7.67 8.39
N VAL A 282 2.09 7.29 9.62
CA VAL A 282 2.64 7.86 10.85
C VAL A 282 4.11 7.44 11.01
N LEU A 283 4.40 6.15 10.77
CA LEU A 283 5.79 5.65 10.83
C LEU A 283 6.69 6.33 9.77
N ALA A 284 6.14 6.66 8.61
CA ALA A 284 6.88 7.40 7.59
C ALA A 284 7.25 8.83 8.03
N ILE A 285 6.42 9.49 8.85
CA ILE A 285 6.78 10.77 9.47
C ILE A 285 7.97 10.56 10.41
N ALA A 286 7.96 9.51 11.26
CA ALA A 286 9.08 9.18 12.13
C ALA A 286 10.38 8.95 11.33
N ALA A 287 10.30 8.18 10.24
CA ALA A 287 11.44 7.93 9.35
C ALA A 287 11.99 9.24 8.75
N GLY A 288 11.10 10.13 8.31
CA GLY A 288 11.48 11.45 7.82
C GLY A 288 12.18 12.30 8.89
N ILE A 289 11.70 12.28 10.13
CA ILE A 289 12.33 12.99 11.26
C ILE A 289 13.77 12.50 11.48
N VAL A 290 13.99 11.19 11.50
CA VAL A 290 15.34 10.60 11.66
C VAL A 290 16.28 11.08 10.55
N GLU A 291 15.80 11.16 9.33
CA GLU A 291 16.58 11.66 8.19
C GLU A 291 16.85 13.16 8.30
N GLY A 292 15.83 13.98 8.58
CA GLY A 292 15.97 15.45 8.72
C GLY A 292 16.92 15.84 9.85
N MET A 293 17.01 15.02 10.91
CA MET A 293 17.98 15.17 11.99
C MET A 293 19.34 14.57 11.68
N SER A 294 19.53 13.90 10.55
CA SER A 294 20.78 13.23 10.14
C SER A 294 21.28 12.17 11.15
N LEU A 295 20.38 11.39 11.77
CA LEU A 295 20.71 10.40 12.81
C LEU A 295 21.31 9.09 12.27
N GLY A 296 21.40 8.94 10.96
CA GLY A 296 22.05 7.83 10.26
C GLY A 296 21.19 6.58 10.05
N ASN A 297 21.75 5.65 9.27
CA ASN A 297 21.00 4.48 8.78
C ASN A 297 20.69 3.44 9.87
N ASN A 298 21.54 3.30 10.90
CA ASN A 298 21.28 2.38 12.01
C ASN A 298 20.04 2.81 12.79
N CYS A 299 19.93 4.12 13.07
CA CYS A 299 18.75 4.68 13.74
C CYS A 299 17.50 4.49 12.89
N MET A 300 17.58 4.74 11.57
CA MET A 300 16.48 4.52 10.63
C MET A 300 16.00 3.08 10.64
N ALA A 301 16.91 2.11 10.54
CA ALA A 301 16.57 0.69 10.52
C ALA A 301 15.93 0.24 11.84
N ALA A 302 16.49 0.64 12.98
CA ALA A 302 15.96 0.33 14.31
C ALA A 302 14.56 0.95 14.51
N LEU A 303 14.38 2.22 14.13
CA LEU A 303 13.09 2.90 14.22
C LEU A 303 12.00 2.20 13.39
N VAL A 304 12.30 1.84 12.14
CA VAL A 304 11.33 1.19 11.26
C VAL A 304 10.99 -0.21 11.78
N ALA A 305 11.98 -0.97 12.27
CA ALA A 305 11.74 -2.30 12.87
C ALA A 305 10.84 -2.20 14.11
N GLN A 306 11.13 -1.24 15.02
CA GLN A 306 10.30 -0.99 16.19
C GLN A 306 8.88 -0.57 15.81
N GLY A 307 8.73 0.36 14.87
CA GLY A 307 7.42 0.81 14.40
C GLY A 307 6.60 -0.30 13.73
N CYS A 308 7.26 -1.20 12.98
CA CYS A 308 6.61 -2.41 12.45
C CYS A 308 6.05 -3.30 13.57
N SER A 309 6.80 -3.47 14.66
CA SER A 309 6.37 -4.25 15.83
C SER A 309 5.19 -3.59 16.54
N GLU A 310 5.22 -2.27 16.72
CA GLU A 310 4.11 -1.50 17.31
C GLU A 310 2.82 -1.64 16.49
N ILE A 311 2.91 -1.48 15.18
CA ILE A 311 1.78 -1.66 14.26
C ILE A 311 1.25 -3.11 14.34
N ARG A 312 2.14 -4.10 14.38
CA ARG A 312 1.77 -5.50 14.49
C ARG A 312 1.05 -5.79 15.81
N TRP A 313 1.53 -5.28 16.94
CA TRP A 313 0.91 -5.46 18.25
C TRP A 313 -0.51 -4.87 18.27
N LEU A 314 -0.67 -3.62 17.85
CA LEU A 314 -1.98 -3.00 17.77
C LEU A 314 -2.91 -3.76 16.83
N ALA A 315 -2.48 -4.06 15.61
CA ALA A 315 -3.28 -4.77 14.62
C ALA A 315 -3.75 -6.14 15.15
N THR A 316 -2.87 -6.87 15.84
CA THR A 316 -3.22 -8.16 16.46
C THR A 316 -4.29 -8.00 17.54
N LYS A 317 -4.20 -6.96 18.39
CA LYS A 317 -5.24 -6.64 19.38
C LYS A 317 -6.57 -6.24 18.74
N MET A 318 -6.55 -5.69 17.54
CA MET A 318 -7.74 -5.37 16.74
C MET A 318 -8.30 -6.58 15.97
N GLY A 319 -7.69 -7.76 16.10
CA GLY A 319 -8.13 -9.01 15.45
C GLY A 319 -7.51 -9.28 14.08
N ALA A 320 -6.47 -8.54 13.68
CA ALA A 320 -5.71 -8.81 12.46
C ALA A 320 -4.79 -10.03 12.62
N ARG A 321 -4.44 -10.63 11.49
CA ARG A 321 -3.45 -11.72 11.46
C ARG A 321 -2.03 -11.15 11.43
N PRO A 322 -1.12 -11.58 12.31
CA PRO A 322 0.27 -11.12 12.29
C PRO A 322 0.96 -11.30 10.92
N THR A 323 0.63 -12.36 10.18
CA THR A 323 1.16 -12.64 8.84
C THR A 323 0.77 -11.59 7.80
N THR A 324 -0.35 -10.89 7.96
CA THR A 324 -0.74 -9.78 7.07
C THR A 324 0.25 -8.63 7.18
N LEU A 325 0.74 -8.37 8.40
CA LEU A 325 1.66 -7.26 8.69
C LEU A 325 3.07 -7.51 8.15
N THR A 326 3.46 -8.76 7.92
CA THR A 326 4.75 -9.12 7.29
C THR A 326 4.67 -9.23 5.76
N GLY A 327 3.47 -9.04 5.19
CA GLY A 327 3.21 -9.14 3.76
C GLY A 327 3.30 -7.79 3.01
N LEU A 328 2.72 -7.77 1.79
CA LEU A 328 2.74 -6.61 0.89
C LEU A 328 2.08 -5.37 1.50
N SER A 329 0.90 -5.53 2.12
CA SER A 329 0.15 -4.41 2.72
C SER A 329 0.73 -3.91 4.04
N GLY A 330 1.57 -4.72 4.71
CA GLY A 330 2.32 -4.35 5.91
C GLY A 330 3.74 -3.94 5.57
N SER A 331 4.72 -4.82 5.82
CA SER A 331 6.15 -4.52 5.66
C SER A 331 6.49 -3.98 4.27
N GLY A 332 5.88 -4.49 3.18
CA GLY A 332 6.14 -4.00 1.83
C GLY A 332 5.78 -2.53 1.65
N ASP A 333 4.58 -2.13 2.10
CA ASP A 333 4.11 -0.74 1.99
C ASP A 333 4.81 0.19 3.00
N ILE A 334 5.20 -0.33 4.18
CA ILE A 334 6.01 0.40 5.17
C ILE A 334 7.39 0.71 4.59
N MET A 335 8.09 -0.28 4.03
CA MET A 335 9.41 -0.09 3.41
C MET A 335 9.35 0.96 2.31
N LEU A 336 8.37 0.85 1.38
CA LEU A 336 8.19 1.84 0.32
C LEU A 336 8.00 3.25 0.90
N THR A 337 7.13 3.39 1.90
CA THR A 337 6.71 4.70 2.42
C THR A 337 7.79 5.36 3.28
N CYS A 338 8.58 4.56 4.04
CA CYS A 338 9.63 5.06 4.93
C CYS A 338 10.95 5.37 4.22
N PHE A 339 11.30 4.64 3.16
CA PHE A 339 12.62 4.77 2.54
C PHE A 339 12.64 5.51 1.19
N VAL A 340 11.47 5.80 0.59
CA VAL A 340 11.41 6.44 -0.73
C VAL A 340 10.95 7.89 -0.65
N ASN A 341 11.63 8.79 -1.35
CA ASN A 341 11.38 10.24 -1.31
C ASN A 341 10.03 10.69 -1.90
N LEU A 342 9.27 9.79 -2.52
CA LEU A 342 7.94 10.09 -3.05
C LEU A 342 6.83 10.11 -1.96
N SER A 343 7.16 9.76 -0.72
CA SER A 343 6.21 9.75 0.39
C SER A 343 6.01 11.15 0.97
N ARG A 344 4.81 11.70 0.81
CA ARG A 344 4.40 12.98 1.43
C ARG A 344 4.58 12.99 2.95
N ASN A 345 4.22 11.88 3.61
CA ASN A 345 4.35 11.76 5.05
C ASN A 345 5.83 11.79 5.49
N ARG A 346 6.71 11.10 4.75
CA ARG A 346 8.15 11.15 4.99
C ARG A 346 8.71 12.56 4.77
N THR A 347 8.23 13.28 3.75
CA THR A 347 8.62 14.68 3.50
C THR A 347 8.23 15.59 4.67
N VAL A 348 7.02 15.43 5.23
CA VAL A 348 6.61 16.15 6.45
C VAL A 348 7.60 15.88 7.58
N GLY A 349 7.92 14.61 7.83
CA GLY A 349 8.87 14.22 8.87
C GLY A 349 10.27 14.80 8.65
N LEU A 350 10.78 14.76 7.42
CA LEU A 350 12.09 15.31 7.06
C LEU A 350 12.16 16.81 7.39
N ARG A 351 11.16 17.58 7.02
CA ARG A 351 11.10 19.01 7.28
C ARG A 351 10.96 19.31 8.78
N LEU A 352 10.14 18.53 9.51
CA LEU A 352 10.04 18.62 10.98
C LEU A 352 11.39 18.32 11.65
N GLY A 353 12.10 17.26 11.19
CA GLY A 353 13.43 16.90 11.68
C GLY A 353 14.49 17.97 11.39
N SER A 354 14.32 18.72 10.31
CA SER A 354 15.18 19.86 9.94
C SER A 354 14.85 21.14 10.70
N GLY A 355 13.78 21.16 11.53
CA GLY A 355 13.43 22.27 12.41
C GLY A 355 12.35 23.20 11.86
N GLU A 356 11.68 22.86 10.76
CA GLU A 356 10.54 23.63 10.26
C GLU A 356 9.29 23.39 11.13
N SER A 357 8.40 24.40 11.22
CA SER A 357 7.13 24.25 11.92
C SER A 357 6.13 23.42 11.11
N LEU A 358 5.24 22.68 11.79
CA LEU A 358 4.20 21.90 11.10
C LEU A 358 3.28 22.81 10.26
N GLU A 359 2.97 24.00 10.74
CA GLU A 359 2.10 24.96 10.06
C GLU A 359 2.72 25.41 8.71
N ASP A 360 4.00 25.78 8.70
CA ASP A 360 4.71 26.18 7.48
C ASP A 360 4.79 25.01 6.49
N ILE A 361 5.04 23.80 7.00
CA ILE A 361 5.08 22.59 6.19
C ILE A 361 3.74 22.37 5.50
N LEU A 362 2.65 22.35 6.24
CA LEU A 362 1.32 22.06 5.70
C LEU A 362 0.82 23.13 4.74
N SER A 363 1.11 24.41 5.01
CA SER A 363 0.72 25.55 4.16
C SER A 363 1.38 25.50 2.77
N SER A 364 2.60 24.98 2.71
CA SER A 364 3.36 24.85 1.46
C SER A 364 3.08 23.58 0.65
N MET A 365 2.27 22.63 1.20
CA MET A 365 1.98 21.36 0.54
C MET A 365 0.74 21.44 -0.35
N ASN A 366 0.85 21.00 -1.59
CA ASN A 366 -0.27 20.94 -2.55
C ASN A 366 -1.23 19.75 -2.30
N GLN A 367 -0.87 18.81 -1.44
CA GLN A 367 -1.64 17.58 -1.21
C GLN A 367 -1.61 17.17 0.26
N VAL A 368 -2.68 16.54 0.72
CA VAL A 368 -2.84 16.08 2.10
C VAL A 368 -1.81 14.99 2.46
N ALA A 369 -1.18 15.14 3.61
CA ALA A 369 -0.38 14.10 4.26
C ALA A 369 -1.25 13.39 5.32
N GLU A 370 -1.88 12.28 4.95
CA GLU A 370 -2.86 11.57 5.82
C GLU A 370 -2.26 11.08 7.14
N GLY A 371 -0.94 10.88 7.19
CA GLY A 371 -0.23 10.51 8.40
C GLY A 371 -0.32 11.56 9.53
N VAL A 372 -0.40 12.83 9.17
CA VAL A 372 -0.55 13.92 10.15
C VAL A 372 -1.88 13.80 10.89
N SER A 373 -2.97 13.64 10.13
CA SER A 373 -4.30 13.41 10.73
C SER A 373 -4.34 12.07 11.50
N THR A 374 -3.77 11.00 10.95
CA THR A 374 -3.76 9.67 11.61
C THR A 374 -2.95 9.67 12.90
N ALA A 375 -1.91 10.51 13.03
CA ALA A 375 -1.10 10.61 14.26
C ALA A 375 -1.95 10.95 15.47
N GLY A 376 -2.92 11.85 15.34
CA GLY A 376 -3.85 12.18 16.43
C GLY A 376 -4.68 11.00 16.95
N ALA A 377 -4.93 9.99 16.09
CA ALA A 377 -5.65 8.76 16.48
C ALA A 377 -4.77 7.74 17.23
N VAL A 378 -3.43 7.84 17.10
CA VAL A 378 -2.50 6.83 17.65
C VAL A 378 -2.59 6.71 19.17
N ILE A 379 -2.62 7.84 19.87
CA ILE A 379 -2.68 7.88 21.35
C ILE A 379 -3.98 7.22 21.83
N ALA A 380 -5.09 7.58 21.23
CA ALA A 380 -6.40 7.01 21.56
C ALA A 380 -6.47 5.51 21.28
N LEU A 381 -5.87 5.05 20.18
CA LEU A 381 -5.77 3.61 19.86
C LEU A 381 -4.88 2.87 20.86
N ALA A 382 -3.71 3.43 21.21
CA ALA A 382 -2.80 2.85 22.17
C ALA A 382 -3.49 2.65 23.54
N GLN A 383 -4.24 3.64 23.99
CA GLN A 383 -5.04 3.58 25.22
C GLN A 383 -6.17 2.56 25.12
N LYS A 384 -6.98 2.62 24.06
CA LYS A 384 -8.15 1.75 23.86
C LYS A 384 -7.77 0.26 23.83
N TYR A 385 -6.65 -0.09 23.23
CA TYR A 385 -6.21 -1.48 23.07
C TYR A 385 -5.10 -1.89 24.04
N HIS A 386 -4.71 -1.01 24.96
CA HIS A 386 -3.64 -1.23 25.94
C HIS A 386 -2.32 -1.71 25.31
N VAL A 387 -1.91 -1.06 24.22
CA VAL A 387 -0.67 -1.35 23.49
C VAL A 387 0.33 -0.21 23.69
N LYS A 388 1.57 -0.57 24.04
CA LYS A 388 2.68 0.39 24.10
C LYS A 388 3.19 0.64 22.68
N MET A 389 3.13 1.90 22.24
CA MET A 389 3.57 2.32 20.91
C MET A 389 4.46 3.57 21.00
N PRO A 390 5.67 3.43 21.59
CA PRO A 390 6.52 4.57 21.90
C PRO A 390 6.89 5.40 20.66
N VAL A 391 7.26 4.77 19.53
CA VAL A 391 7.63 5.49 18.30
C VAL A 391 6.44 6.26 17.73
N LEU A 392 5.31 5.58 17.54
CA LEU A 392 4.14 6.21 16.93
C LEU A 392 3.51 7.27 17.86
N THR A 393 3.56 7.05 19.18
CA THR A 393 3.11 8.05 20.17
C THR A 393 4.03 9.27 20.19
N ALA A 394 5.34 9.10 20.05
CA ALA A 394 6.27 10.22 19.96
C ALA A 394 5.97 11.10 18.73
N VAL A 395 5.62 10.49 17.58
CA VAL A 395 5.18 11.25 16.40
C VAL A 395 3.92 12.05 16.68
N ALA A 396 2.90 11.43 17.32
CA ALA A 396 1.67 12.13 17.66
C ALA A 396 1.95 13.36 18.54
N ARG A 397 2.77 13.20 19.57
CA ARG A 397 3.16 14.31 20.48
C ARG A 397 3.98 15.41 19.77
N ILE A 398 4.77 15.05 18.75
CA ILE A 398 5.48 16.03 17.91
C ILE A 398 4.48 16.82 17.06
N ILE A 399 3.53 16.14 16.43
CA ILE A 399 2.48 16.77 15.60
C ILE A 399 1.61 17.70 16.45
N ASP A 400 1.29 17.31 17.70
CA ASP A 400 0.51 18.12 18.63
C ASP A 400 1.35 19.22 19.33
N ASN A 401 2.61 19.39 18.90
CA ASN A 401 3.56 20.39 19.45
C ASN A 401 3.86 20.23 20.95
N GLU A 402 3.63 19.04 21.52
CA GLU A 402 3.96 18.74 22.93
C GLU A 402 5.45 18.35 23.09
N LEU A 403 6.08 17.88 22.03
CA LEU A 403 7.42 17.32 22.06
C LEU A 403 8.22 17.76 20.83
N THR A 404 9.47 18.19 21.05
CA THR A 404 10.35 18.46 19.91
C THR A 404 10.96 17.15 19.39
N PRO A 405 11.32 17.05 18.09
CA PRO A 405 12.00 15.88 17.53
C PRO A 405 13.23 15.44 18.35
N LYS A 406 14.06 16.39 18.79
CA LYS A 406 15.25 16.11 19.59
C LYS A 406 14.91 15.48 20.95
N LYS A 407 13.91 16.02 21.67
CA LYS A 407 13.45 15.47 22.94
C LYS A 407 12.85 14.09 22.75
N ALA A 408 12.08 13.86 21.68
CA ALA A 408 11.51 12.55 21.36
C ALA A 408 12.59 11.46 21.21
N VAL A 409 13.65 11.76 20.48
CA VAL A 409 14.78 10.81 20.32
C VAL A 409 15.42 10.52 21.69
N MET A 410 15.65 11.53 22.53
CA MET A 410 16.24 11.32 23.87
C MET A 410 15.31 10.50 24.76
N GLU A 411 14.00 10.76 24.76
CA GLU A 411 13.04 9.96 25.53
C GLU A 411 13.03 8.50 25.06
N LEU A 412 12.97 8.26 23.74
CA LEU A 412 13.01 6.91 23.20
C LEU A 412 14.29 6.14 23.54
N MET A 413 15.44 6.82 23.50
CA MET A 413 16.74 6.22 23.87
C MET A 413 16.87 5.95 25.37
N SER A 414 16.09 6.62 26.22
CA SER A 414 16.09 6.42 27.67
C SER A 414 15.11 5.34 28.15
N LEU A 415 14.31 4.77 27.23
CA LEU A 415 13.39 3.68 27.58
C LEU A 415 14.15 2.46 28.11
N PRO A 416 13.55 1.70 29.06
CA PRO A 416 14.14 0.47 29.55
C PRO A 416 14.44 -0.51 28.40
N GLN A 417 15.58 -1.20 28.48
CA GLN A 417 15.87 -2.28 27.55
C GLN A 417 14.93 -3.45 27.82
N VAL A 418 14.37 -3.99 26.76
CA VAL A 418 13.40 -5.10 26.80
C VAL A 418 13.92 -6.26 25.96
N GLU A 419 13.44 -7.45 26.26
CA GLU A 419 13.67 -8.62 25.41
C GLU A 419 12.97 -8.42 24.06
N GLU A 420 13.66 -8.77 22.96
CA GLU A 420 13.07 -8.78 21.62
C GLU A 420 12.14 -9.99 21.48
N VAL A 421 10.85 -9.76 21.12
CA VAL A 421 9.79 -10.78 21.07
C VAL A 421 9.24 -10.94 19.64
#